data_4d1f9764c62b98561001b937d73c078a
#
_entry.id   4d1f9764c62b98561001b937d73c078a
#
_cell.length_a   1.000
_cell.length_b   1.000
_cell.length_c   1.000
_cell.angle_alpha   90.00
_cell.angle_beta   90.00
_cell.angle_gamma   90.00
#
_symmetry.space_group_name_H-M   'P 1'
#
loop_
_entity.id
_entity.type
_entity.pdbx_description
1 polymer ?
#
loop_
_entity_poly.entity_id
_entity_poly.type
_entity_poly.pdbx_seq_one_letter_code
_entity_poly.pdbx_strand_id
1 'polypeptide(L)'
;MPLSATTDLLQEIDLLQEIDQQTPWTGLHLLNLADGQSVDVGEQEEVTLILLEGGGCTAAGDCLTAPAALTSTPARAAFTASGPTRLLNARVGLEQVGESTSKHDTFDAKKLTWRPSIHGGSGQIATRHLWRPEDFHGDSWVFVDHAILGSDSSLGHHYHGALEEVFIILAGTGWMTIGERTFDVGPGSVTFHPIGVGHGLYNSTHEGLDFVRLAVGIPGETFTTIDLDSDLKSRRPQD
;
A
#
# COMPACT_ATOMS: atom_id res chain seq x y z
N MET A 1 11.83 16.36 -42.30
CA MET A 1 12.39 15.63 -41.15
C MET A 1 11.25 15.34 -40.19
N PRO A 2 10.88 14.11 -39.91
CA PRO A 2 9.84 13.81 -38.93
C PRO A 2 10.40 14.04 -37.52
N LEU A 3 9.67 14.80 -36.73
CA LEU A 3 9.92 15.01 -35.31
C LEU A 3 9.82 13.69 -34.58
N SER A 4 10.87 13.37 -33.87
CA SER A 4 11.00 12.29 -32.91
C SER A 4 9.78 12.30 -31.96
N ALA A 5 9.12 11.16 -31.82
CA ALA A 5 8.17 10.91 -30.77
C ALA A 5 8.89 11.11 -29.42
N THR A 6 8.48 12.14 -28.69
CA THR A 6 8.82 12.29 -27.28
C THR A 6 8.25 11.07 -26.57
N THR A 7 9.11 10.24 -26.04
CA THR A 7 8.77 9.23 -25.06
C THR A 7 8.10 9.99 -23.89
N ASP A 8 6.78 9.86 -23.72
CA ASP A 8 6.09 10.38 -22.56
C ASP A 8 6.76 9.74 -21.34
N LEU A 9 7.44 10.58 -20.57
CA LEU A 9 8.14 10.19 -19.36
C LEU A 9 7.09 9.63 -18.38
N LEU A 10 7.29 8.41 -17.92
CA LEU A 10 6.65 7.86 -16.73
C LEU A 10 6.68 8.95 -15.64
N GLN A 11 5.52 9.37 -15.17
CA GLN A 11 5.47 10.25 -14.02
C GLN A 11 5.58 9.37 -12.78
N GLU A 12 6.76 9.35 -12.18
CA GLU A 12 7.12 8.50 -11.05
C GLU A 12 7.36 9.36 -9.81
N ILE A 13 6.79 8.93 -8.68
CA ILE A 13 7.08 9.47 -7.36
C ILE A 13 7.70 8.34 -6.55
N ASP A 14 8.99 8.46 -6.23
CA ASP A 14 9.69 7.57 -5.33
C ASP A 14 9.39 7.97 -3.87
N LEU A 15 8.76 7.08 -3.13
CA LEU A 15 8.36 7.31 -1.74
C LEU A 15 9.50 7.02 -0.74
N LEU A 16 10.64 6.50 -1.20
CA LEU A 16 11.81 6.20 -0.38
C LEU A 16 12.89 7.28 -0.43
N GLN A 17 12.75 8.31 -1.27
CA GLN A 17 13.78 9.34 -1.52
C GLN A 17 14.30 10.06 -0.28
N GLU A 18 13.50 10.16 0.79
CA GLU A 18 13.84 10.89 2.00
C GLU A 18 14.17 9.98 3.19
N ILE A 19 14.34 8.64 2.94
CA ILE A 19 14.58 7.68 4.01
C ILE A 19 16.08 7.47 4.18
N ASP A 20 16.61 7.91 5.32
CA ASP A 20 18.03 7.80 5.69
C ASP A 20 18.33 6.53 6.51
N GLN A 21 17.43 5.56 6.53
CA GLN A 21 17.58 4.30 7.26
C GLN A 21 17.44 3.08 6.35
N GLN A 22 17.98 1.95 6.79
CA GLN A 22 17.84 0.69 6.09
C GLN A 22 16.36 0.29 6.08
N THR A 23 15.82 0.03 4.89
CA THR A 23 14.43 -0.38 4.68
C THR A 23 14.39 -1.76 4.00
N PRO A 24 13.38 -2.63 4.28
CA PRO A 24 13.15 -3.86 3.55
C PRO A 24 12.67 -3.67 2.10
N TRP A 25 12.17 -2.47 1.76
CA TRP A 25 11.76 -2.17 0.39
C TRP A 25 12.96 -2.03 -0.55
N THR A 26 12.90 -2.66 -1.73
CA THR A 26 13.83 -2.39 -2.84
C THR A 26 13.29 -1.31 -3.78
N GLY A 27 12.01 -1.00 -3.68
CA GLY A 27 11.36 0.10 -4.41
C GLY A 27 9.93 0.31 -3.93
N LEU A 28 9.54 1.57 -3.85
CA LEU A 28 8.18 1.98 -3.49
C LEU A 28 7.80 3.22 -4.30
N HIS A 29 7.05 3.02 -5.39
CA HIS A 29 6.83 4.05 -6.40
C HIS A 29 5.37 4.21 -6.74
N LEU A 30 4.88 5.43 -6.77
CA LEU A 30 3.59 5.77 -7.36
C LEU A 30 3.80 6.08 -8.84
N LEU A 31 3.21 5.25 -9.71
CA LEU A 31 3.40 5.30 -11.14
C LEU A 31 2.13 5.76 -11.87
N ASN A 32 2.30 6.60 -12.91
CA ASN A 32 1.29 6.85 -13.91
C ASN A 32 1.75 6.24 -15.24
N LEU A 33 1.03 5.24 -15.70
CA LEU A 33 1.31 4.51 -16.94
C LEU A 33 0.39 4.98 -18.06
N ALA A 34 0.94 5.19 -19.24
CA ALA A 34 0.18 5.32 -20.46
C ALA A 34 -0.24 3.95 -21.01
N ASP A 35 -1.12 3.95 -22.00
CA ASP A 35 -1.52 2.72 -22.71
C ASP A 35 -0.31 1.97 -23.26
N GLY A 36 -0.28 0.66 -23.01
CA GLY A 36 0.80 -0.24 -23.43
C GLY A 36 2.09 -0.16 -22.62
N GLN A 37 2.21 0.74 -21.64
CA GLN A 37 3.36 0.74 -20.72
C GLN A 37 3.25 -0.40 -19.71
N SER A 38 4.40 -0.95 -19.32
CA SER A 38 4.47 -2.13 -18.44
C SER A 38 5.27 -1.85 -17.17
N VAL A 39 4.90 -2.57 -16.12
CA VAL A 39 5.73 -2.74 -14.92
C VAL A 39 6.43 -4.08 -15.02
N ASP A 40 7.76 -4.05 -15.04
CA ASP A 40 8.60 -5.25 -15.02
C ASP A 40 8.96 -5.62 -13.58
N VAL A 41 9.17 -6.91 -13.34
CA VAL A 41 9.69 -7.44 -12.07
C VAL A 41 11.15 -7.81 -12.26
N GLY A 42 12.01 -7.30 -11.38
CA GLY A 42 13.44 -7.66 -11.38
C GLY A 42 13.65 -9.15 -11.11
N GLU A 43 14.80 -9.69 -11.55
CA GLU A 43 15.10 -11.14 -11.44
C GLU A 43 15.11 -11.65 -9.98
N GLN A 44 15.37 -10.78 -9.01
CA GLN A 44 15.44 -11.10 -7.58
C GLN A 44 14.49 -10.21 -6.76
N GLU A 45 13.32 -9.92 -7.29
CA GLU A 45 12.30 -9.10 -6.62
C GLU A 45 10.93 -9.78 -6.63
N GLU A 46 10.16 -9.52 -5.63
CA GLU A 46 8.71 -9.73 -5.60
C GLU A 46 8.02 -8.37 -5.58
N VAL A 47 7.03 -8.19 -6.43
CA VAL A 47 6.29 -6.94 -6.57
C VAL A 47 4.85 -7.13 -6.13
N THR A 48 4.33 -6.13 -5.41
CA THR A 48 2.90 -5.95 -5.20
C THR A 48 2.46 -4.64 -5.86
N LEU A 49 1.49 -4.73 -6.75
CA LEU A 49 0.86 -3.60 -7.41
C LEU A 49 -0.52 -3.35 -6.80
N ILE A 50 -0.80 -2.09 -6.45
CA ILE A 50 -2.15 -1.65 -6.08
C ILE A 50 -2.64 -0.68 -7.15
N LEU A 51 -3.60 -1.13 -7.95
CA LEU A 51 -4.22 -0.32 -8.99
C LEU A 51 -5.20 0.65 -8.33
N LEU A 52 -5.00 1.95 -8.56
CA LEU A 52 -5.80 3.04 -8.02
C LEU A 52 -6.80 3.57 -9.07
N GLU A 53 -6.36 3.63 -10.32
CA GLU A 53 -7.15 4.08 -11.47
C GLU A 53 -6.78 3.28 -12.72
N GLY A 54 -7.71 3.17 -13.67
CA GLY A 54 -7.48 2.47 -14.93
C GLY A 54 -7.47 0.96 -14.80
N GLY A 55 -6.63 0.29 -15.58
CA GLY A 55 -6.52 -1.15 -15.62
C GLY A 55 -5.53 -1.66 -16.64
N GLY A 56 -5.37 -2.97 -16.72
CA GLY A 56 -4.46 -3.62 -17.64
C GLY A 56 -4.46 -5.14 -17.44
N CYS A 57 -3.52 -5.81 -18.07
CA CYS A 57 -3.46 -7.26 -18.04
C CYS A 57 -2.08 -7.76 -17.58
N THR A 58 -2.07 -8.88 -16.88
CA THR A 58 -0.84 -9.59 -16.54
C THR A 58 -0.27 -10.33 -17.76
N ALA A 59 0.98 -10.72 -17.68
CA ALA A 59 1.59 -11.57 -18.70
C ALA A 59 0.91 -12.95 -18.84
N ALA A 60 0.18 -13.40 -17.81
CA ALA A 60 -0.62 -14.62 -17.85
C ALA A 60 -1.99 -14.43 -18.56
N GLY A 61 -2.36 -13.19 -18.88
CA GLY A 61 -3.60 -12.84 -19.55
C GLY A 61 -4.77 -12.49 -18.61
N ASP A 62 -4.52 -12.40 -17.29
CA ASP A 62 -5.52 -11.94 -16.33
C ASP A 62 -5.67 -10.42 -16.42
N CYS A 63 -6.87 -9.94 -16.72
CA CYS A 63 -7.11 -8.51 -16.84
C CYS A 63 -7.77 -7.95 -15.56
N LEU A 64 -7.21 -6.86 -15.04
CA LEU A 64 -7.61 -6.20 -13.80
C LEU A 64 -8.05 -4.78 -14.07
N THR A 65 -9.05 -4.33 -13.31
CA THR A 65 -9.52 -2.94 -13.29
C THR A 65 -9.47 -2.44 -11.86
N ALA A 66 -9.02 -1.20 -11.66
CA ALA A 66 -8.96 -0.56 -10.35
C ALA A 66 -10.34 -0.45 -9.68
N PRO A 67 -10.45 -0.55 -8.35
CA PRO A 67 -9.33 -0.84 -7.43
C PRO A 67 -9.04 -2.36 -7.34
N ALA A 68 -7.80 -2.74 -7.52
CA ALA A 68 -7.36 -4.14 -7.48
C ALA A 68 -5.92 -4.25 -6.98
N ALA A 69 -5.55 -5.44 -6.53
CA ALA A 69 -4.21 -5.80 -6.12
C ALA A 69 -3.67 -6.97 -6.93
N LEU A 70 -2.39 -6.95 -7.22
CA LEU A 70 -1.63 -8.01 -7.86
C LEU A 70 -0.31 -8.20 -7.12
N THR A 71 0.07 -9.43 -6.78
CA THR A 71 1.44 -9.76 -6.40
C THR A 71 2.06 -10.74 -7.39
N SER A 72 3.33 -10.56 -7.70
CA SER A 72 4.03 -11.39 -8.67
C SER A 72 5.52 -11.52 -8.35
N THR A 73 6.08 -12.70 -8.63
CA THR A 73 7.51 -13.00 -8.57
C THR A 73 8.14 -13.00 -9.97
N PRO A 74 9.48 -13.07 -10.08
CA PRO A 74 10.21 -12.76 -11.29
C PRO A 74 9.82 -13.60 -12.50
N ALA A 75 10.00 -13.01 -13.64
CA ALA A 75 10.38 -13.52 -14.93
C ALA A 75 9.61 -12.97 -16.12
N ARG A 76 8.74 -11.97 -15.96
CA ARG A 76 8.14 -11.25 -17.12
C ARG A 76 7.49 -9.97 -16.63
N ALA A 77 7.13 -9.09 -17.57
CA ALA A 77 6.29 -7.94 -17.26
C ALA A 77 5.11 -8.38 -16.35
N ALA A 78 5.10 -7.90 -15.13
CA ALA A 78 4.06 -8.27 -14.17
C ALA A 78 2.68 -7.78 -14.62
N PHE A 79 2.65 -6.61 -15.29
CA PHE A 79 1.41 -5.93 -15.66
C PHE A 79 1.64 -4.94 -16.81
N THR A 80 0.74 -4.92 -17.80
CA THR A 80 0.73 -3.96 -18.91
C THR A 80 -0.58 -3.17 -18.88
N ALA A 81 -0.48 -1.84 -18.85
CA ALA A 81 -1.63 -0.94 -18.82
C ALA A 81 -2.44 -1.00 -20.13
N SER A 82 -3.77 -1.00 -20.02
CA SER A 82 -4.73 -0.92 -21.13
C SER A 82 -5.42 0.45 -21.14
N GLY A 83 -4.64 1.53 -21.24
CA GLY A 83 -5.05 2.91 -21.09
C GLY A 83 -4.37 3.59 -19.92
N PRO A 84 -4.68 4.89 -19.65
CA PRO A 84 -4.11 5.60 -18.52
C PRO A 84 -4.37 4.85 -17.21
N THR A 85 -3.30 4.50 -16.49
CA THR A 85 -3.38 3.69 -15.26
C THR A 85 -2.48 4.30 -14.19
N ARG A 86 -3.04 4.48 -12.98
CA ARG A 86 -2.30 4.91 -11.79
C ARG A 86 -2.22 3.76 -10.80
N LEU A 87 -1.02 3.45 -10.31
CA LEU A 87 -0.81 2.35 -9.37
C LEU A 87 0.35 2.63 -8.42
N LEU A 88 0.31 1.99 -7.24
CA LEU A 88 1.48 1.82 -6.39
C LEU A 88 2.23 0.57 -6.82
N ASN A 89 3.54 0.69 -7.00
CA ASN A 89 4.49 -0.38 -7.26
C ASN A 89 5.39 -0.55 -6.05
N ALA A 90 5.14 -1.61 -5.27
CA ALA A 90 5.85 -1.92 -4.04
C ALA A 90 6.71 -3.18 -4.24
N ARG A 91 8.00 -3.12 -3.92
CA ARG A 91 8.98 -4.17 -4.21
C ARG A 91 9.78 -4.56 -2.99
N VAL A 92 10.06 -5.85 -2.88
CA VAL A 92 11.01 -6.42 -1.91
C VAL A 92 12.00 -7.34 -2.61
N GLY A 93 13.20 -7.47 -2.04
CA GLY A 93 14.20 -8.40 -2.54
C GLY A 93 13.85 -9.85 -2.19
N LEU A 94 14.29 -10.78 -3.04
CA LEU A 94 14.21 -12.22 -2.83
C LEU A 94 15.60 -12.79 -2.61
N GLU A 95 15.80 -13.57 -1.54
CA GLU A 95 17.05 -14.31 -1.34
C GLU A 95 17.18 -15.49 -2.32
N GLN A 96 16.06 -16.09 -2.67
CA GLN A 96 15.99 -17.20 -3.62
C GLN A 96 14.85 -16.96 -4.62
N VAL A 97 15.17 -17.16 -5.90
CA VAL A 97 14.17 -17.09 -6.96
C VAL A 97 13.52 -18.45 -7.11
N GLY A 98 12.24 -18.52 -6.74
CA GLY A 98 11.39 -19.71 -6.91
C GLY A 98 10.71 -19.78 -8.29
N GLU A 99 9.66 -20.57 -8.40
CA GLU A 99 8.80 -20.58 -9.57
C GLU A 99 8.09 -19.22 -9.72
N SER A 100 7.91 -18.78 -10.97
CA SER A 100 7.16 -17.58 -11.28
C SER A 100 5.69 -17.75 -10.89
N THR A 101 5.22 -16.97 -9.96
CA THR A 101 3.82 -16.97 -9.50
C THR A 101 3.21 -15.58 -9.61
N SER A 102 1.90 -15.56 -9.82
CA SER A 102 1.12 -14.33 -9.83
C SER A 102 -0.22 -14.61 -9.15
N LYS A 103 -0.62 -13.71 -8.26
CA LYS A 103 -1.93 -13.75 -7.58
C LYS A 103 -2.57 -12.36 -7.68
N HIS A 104 -3.89 -12.33 -7.80
CA HIS A 104 -4.63 -11.06 -7.79
C HIS A 104 -5.92 -11.17 -6.98
N ASP A 105 -6.41 -10.06 -6.47
CA ASP A 105 -7.70 -9.92 -5.79
C ASP A 105 -8.25 -8.50 -5.98
N THR A 106 -9.50 -8.31 -5.63
CA THR A 106 -10.20 -7.02 -5.66
C THR A 106 -10.61 -6.60 -4.26
N PHE A 107 -10.81 -5.30 -4.07
CA PHE A 107 -11.22 -4.72 -2.78
C PHE A 107 -12.74 -4.71 -2.66
N ASP A 108 -13.32 -5.83 -2.20
CA ASP A 108 -14.76 -6.00 -1.99
C ASP A 108 -15.12 -5.78 -0.51
N ALA A 109 -15.77 -4.67 -0.21
CA ALA A 109 -16.21 -4.32 1.14
C ALA A 109 -17.12 -5.39 1.79
N LYS A 110 -17.83 -6.19 0.99
CA LYS A 110 -18.70 -7.27 1.51
C LYS A 110 -17.91 -8.45 2.11
N LYS A 111 -16.63 -8.55 1.79
CA LYS A 111 -15.73 -9.58 2.33
C LYS A 111 -15.08 -9.17 3.66
N LEU A 112 -15.28 -7.94 4.12
CA LEU A 112 -14.71 -7.41 5.35
C LEU A 112 -15.50 -7.85 6.58
N THR A 113 -14.82 -8.01 7.71
CA THR A 113 -15.43 -8.34 9.00
C THR A 113 -15.27 -7.17 9.96
N TRP A 114 -16.39 -6.64 10.45
CA TRP A 114 -16.43 -5.56 11.44
C TRP A 114 -16.02 -6.05 12.83
N ARG A 115 -15.23 -5.24 13.52
CA ARG A 115 -14.78 -5.44 14.90
C ARG A 115 -14.50 -4.09 15.58
N PRO A 116 -14.35 -4.06 16.92
CA PRO A 116 -13.80 -2.88 17.59
C PRO A 116 -12.45 -2.50 16.98
N SER A 117 -12.14 -1.21 16.95
CA SER A 117 -10.87 -0.73 16.39
C SER A 117 -9.67 -1.26 17.19
N ILE A 118 -8.49 -1.13 16.62
CA ILE A 118 -7.23 -1.72 17.11
C ILE A 118 -6.23 -0.62 17.49
N HIS A 119 -5.14 -1.00 18.14
CA HIS A 119 -4.05 -0.11 18.58
C HIS A 119 -4.54 1.02 19.49
N GLY A 120 -5.42 0.70 20.46
CA GLY A 120 -6.01 1.72 21.34
C GLY A 120 -6.96 2.69 20.62
N GLY A 121 -7.30 2.44 19.37
CA GLY A 121 -8.22 3.27 18.58
C GLY A 121 -9.66 3.23 19.06
N SER A 122 -10.46 4.19 18.61
CA SER A 122 -11.87 4.32 18.92
C SER A 122 -12.77 3.77 17.82
N GLY A 123 -14.01 3.41 18.17
CA GLY A 123 -15.05 3.01 17.23
C GLY A 123 -14.82 1.62 16.62
N GLN A 124 -15.03 1.48 15.31
CA GLN A 124 -15.06 0.21 14.62
C GLN A 124 -14.22 0.23 13.34
N ILE A 125 -13.64 -0.93 13.02
CA ILE A 125 -12.92 -1.19 11.78
C ILE A 125 -13.41 -2.52 11.17
N ALA A 126 -13.57 -2.55 9.86
CA ALA A 126 -13.76 -3.79 9.11
C ALA A 126 -12.47 -4.14 8.39
N THR A 127 -12.02 -5.38 8.47
CA THR A 127 -10.73 -5.78 7.89
C THR A 127 -10.79 -7.13 7.22
N ARG A 128 -9.89 -7.32 6.25
CA ARG A 128 -9.58 -8.62 5.64
C ARG A 128 -8.11 -8.62 5.20
N HIS A 129 -7.37 -9.69 5.51
CA HIS A 129 -6.11 -9.94 4.81
C HIS A 129 -6.42 -10.39 3.38
N LEU A 130 -5.85 -9.72 2.38
CA LEU A 130 -5.78 -10.23 1.02
C LEU A 130 -4.72 -11.31 0.97
N TRP A 131 -3.53 -10.98 1.48
CA TRP A 131 -2.39 -11.88 1.56
C TRP A 131 -1.70 -11.78 2.91
N ARG A 132 -1.12 -12.91 3.34
CA ARG A 132 -0.36 -13.11 4.56
C ARG A 132 1.06 -13.56 4.23
N PRO A 133 2.00 -13.65 5.18
CA PRO A 133 3.39 -14.03 4.89
C PRO A 133 3.50 -15.31 4.06
N GLU A 134 2.66 -16.32 4.32
CA GLU A 134 2.64 -17.57 3.59
C GLU A 134 2.19 -17.48 2.13
N ASP A 135 1.64 -16.35 1.72
CA ASP A 135 1.21 -16.08 0.34
C ASP A 135 2.32 -15.48 -0.52
N PHE A 136 3.42 -15.07 0.08
CA PHE A 136 4.56 -14.44 -0.57
C PHE A 136 5.78 -15.36 -0.64
N HIS A 137 6.73 -15.02 -1.48
CA HIS A 137 8.04 -15.68 -1.58
C HIS A 137 9.13 -14.94 -0.79
N GLY A 138 8.98 -13.62 -0.64
CA GLY A 138 9.94 -12.79 0.09
C GLY A 138 9.64 -12.78 1.59
N ASP A 139 10.65 -13.06 2.39
CA ASP A 139 10.55 -13.11 3.86
C ASP A 139 10.26 -11.76 4.52
N SER A 140 10.35 -10.67 3.75
CA SER A 140 10.02 -9.33 4.23
C SER A 140 8.52 -9.05 4.28
N TRP A 141 7.69 -9.68 3.47
CA TRP A 141 6.26 -9.42 3.45
C TRP A 141 5.58 -9.89 4.74
N VAL A 142 4.75 -9.04 5.33
CA VAL A 142 3.95 -9.34 6.52
C VAL A 142 2.48 -9.45 6.19
N PHE A 143 1.93 -8.51 5.44
CA PHE A 143 0.55 -8.59 4.94
C PHE A 143 0.25 -7.58 3.82
N VAL A 144 -0.82 -7.87 3.10
CA VAL A 144 -1.63 -6.88 2.37
C VAL A 144 -3.06 -6.98 2.88
N ASP A 145 -3.55 -5.87 3.44
CA ASP A 145 -4.86 -5.77 4.08
C ASP A 145 -5.77 -4.81 3.33
N HIS A 146 -7.05 -5.15 3.27
CA HIS A 146 -8.14 -4.23 2.96
C HIS A 146 -8.91 -3.89 4.23
N ALA A 147 -9.17 -2.62 4.47
CA ALA A 147 -9.85 -2.15 5.67
C ALA A 147 -10.81 -0.98 5.39
N ILE A 148 -11.87 -0.89 6.21
CA ILE A 148 -12.76 0.28 6.26
C ILE A 148 -12.85 0.73 7.72
N LEU A 149 -12.50 1.98 7.97
CA LEU A 149 -12.66 2.62 9.26
C LEU A 149 -14.05 3.26 9.33
N GLY A 150 -14.83 2.88 10.35
CA GLY A 150 -16.19 3.38 10.54
C GLY A 150 -16.25 4.88 10.80
N SER A 151 -17.46 5.44 10.79
CA SER A 151 -17.70 6.85 11.13
C SER A 151 -17.14 7.18 12.51
N ASP A 152 -16.48 8.34 12.64
CA ASP A 152 -15.90 8.85 13.90
C ASP A 152 -15.01 7.82 14.62
N SER A 153 -14.32 6.97 13.84
CA SER A 153 -13.47 5.89 14.34
C SER A 153 -12.00 6.18 14.05
N SER A 154 -11.09 5.64 14.88
CA SER A 154 -9.66 5.75 14.67
C SER A 154 -8.98 4.39 14.67
N LEU A 155 -8.03 4.19 13.75
CA LEU A 155 -6.96 3.23 13.94
C LEU A 155 -5.95 3.91 14.86
N GLY A 156 -5.80 3.42 16.11
CA GLY A 156 -5.12 4.15 17.17
C GLY A 156 -3.70 4.60 16.84
N HIS A 157 -3.19 5.53 17.64
CA HIS A 157 -1.82 6.03 17.47
C HIS A 157 -0.82 4.99 18.00
N HIS A 158 0.08 4.52 17.15
CA HIS A 158 1.03 3.45 17.49
C HIS A 158 2.29 3.54 16.60
N TYR A 159 3.32 2.77 16.94
CA TYR A 159 4.48 2.53 16.07
C TYR A 159 4.92 1.08 16.12
N HIS A 160 5.74 0.68 15.16
CA HIS A 160 6.31 -0.66 15.05
C HIS A 160 7.84 -0.63 15.20
N GLY A 161 8.40 -1.65 15.89
CA GLY A 161 9.84 -1.74 16.11
C GLY A 161 10.63 -2.26 14.90
N ALA A 162 10.05 -3.16 14.10
CA ALA A 162 10.74 -3.80 12.98
C ALA A 162 9.80 -4.01 11.78
N LEU A 163 8.83 -3.12 11.60
CA LEU A 163 7.84 -3.17 10.54
C LEU A 163 7.64 -1.78 9.95
N GLU A 164 7.54 -1.71 8.64
CA GLU A 164 7.14 -0.53 7.87
C GLU A 164 5.78 -0.77 7.23
N GLU A 165 4.97 0.29 7.15
CA GLU A 165 3.65 0.23 6.53
C GLU A 165 3.48 1.28 5.45
N VAL A 166 2.63 0.96 4.48
CA VAL A 166 2.11 1.90 3.49
C VAL A 166 0.59 1.87 3.58
N PHE A 167 -0.03 3.06 3.70
CA PHE A 167 -1.48 3.19 3.64
C PHE A 167 -1.88 3.86 2.34
N ILE A 168 -2.93 3.35 1.72
CA ILE A 168 -3.48 3.82 0.45
C ILE A 168 -4.95 4.04 0.62
N ILE A 169 -5.43 5.26 0.46
CA ILE A 169 -6.85 5.58 0.58
C ILE A 169 -7.55 5.29 -0.75
N LEU A 170 -8.55 4.40 -0.70
CA LEU A 170 -9.38 4.03 -1.85
C LEU A 170 -10.62 4.92 -1.97
N ALA A 171 -11.30 5.19 -0.83
CA ALA A 171 -12.50 6.03 -0.80
C ALA A 171 -12.70 6.66 0.57
N GLY A 172 -13.49 7.74 0.62
CA GLY A 172 -13.68 8.53 1.83
C GLY A 172 -12.54 9.49 2.10
N THR A 173 -12.64 10.25 3.20
CA THR A 173 -11.61 11.21 3.65
C THR A 173 -11.40 11.08 5.15
N GLY A 174 -10.23 11.44 5.62
CA GLY A 174 -9.88 11.37 7.04
C GLY A 174 -8.60 12.13 7.34
N TRP A 175 -8.05 11.92 8.53
CA TRP A 175 -6.81 12.53 8.98
C TRP A 175 -5.77 11.44 9.23
N MET A 176 -4.62 11.58 8.60
CA MET A 176 -3.43 10.78 8.85
C MET A 176 -2.50 11.54 9.79
N THR A 177 -2.05 10.88 10.85
CA THR A 177 -0.99 11.37 11.72
C THR A 177 0.29 10.56 11.47
N ILE A 178 1.41 11.22 11.21
CA ILE A 178 2.75 10.63 11.11
C ILE A 178 3.71 11.48 11.94
N GLY A 179 4.32 10.90 12.95
CA GLY A 179 5.11 11.63 13.94
C GLY A 179 4.27 12.72 14.62
N GLU A 180 4.73 13.96 14.52
CA GLU A 180 4.02 15.12 15.10
C GLU A 180 3.02 15.78 14.13
N ARG A 181 3.00 15.38 12.86
CA ARG A 181 2.18 16.03 11.84
C ARG A 181 0.88 15.28 11.62
N THR A 182 -0.21 16.04 11.50
CA THR A 182 -1.52 15.54 11.07
C THR A 182 -1.95 16.29 9.82
N PHE A 183 -2.46 15.59 8.83
CA PHE A 183 -2.88 16.14 7.54
C PHE A 183 -4.07 15.39 6.98
N ASP A 184 -4.80 16.03 6.08
CA ASP A 184 -5.94 15.42 5.39
C ASP A 184 -5.48 14.36 4.40
N VAL A 185 -6.25 13.26 4.33
CA VAL A 185 -6.09 12.22 3.32
C VAL A 185 -7.42 11.92 2.63
N GLY A 186 -7.35 11.53 1.38
CA GLY A 186 -8.50 11.17 0.55
C GLY A 186 -8.13 10.20 -0.56
N PRO A 187 -9.06 9.85 -1.47
CA PRO A 187 -8.84 8.87 -2.52
C PRO A 187 -7.55 9.13 -3.31
N GLY A 188 -6.72 8.09 -3.44
CA GLY A 188 -5.42 8.17 -4.10
C GLY A 188 -4.28 8.72 -3.24
N SER A 189 -4.53 9.11 -1.97
CA SER A 189 -3.44 9.40 -1.01
C SER A 189 -2.69 8.13 -0.69
N VAL A 190 -1.36 8.22 -0.73
CA VAL A 190 -0.42 7.16 -0.32
C VAL A 190 0.49 7.73 0.75
N THR A 191 0.61 7.03 1.88
CA THR A 191 1.46 7.44 3.00
C THR A 191 2.38 6.31 3.41
N PHE A 192 3.65 6.64 3.69
CA PHE A 192 4.66 5.71 4.14
C PHE A 192 4.96 5.92 5.63
N HIS A 193 5.10 4.83 6.37
CA HIS A 193 5.30 4.80 7.82
C HIS A 193 6.57 4.02 8.15
N PRO A 194 7.70 4.72 8.38
CA PRO A 194 8.97 4.10 8.72
C PRO A 194 8.96 3.41 10.08
N ILE A 195 9.90 2.48 10.28
CA ILE A 195 10.17 1.85 11.58
C ILE A 195 10.34 2.91 12.68
N GLY A 196 9.68 2.72 13.82
CA GLY A 196 9.80 3.57 15.00
C GLY A 196 9.05 4.90 14.92
N VAL A 197 8.40 5.21 13.79
CA VAL A 197 7.64 6.45 13.64
C VAL A 197 6.18 6.22 14.02
N GLY A 198 5.70 6.99 15.01
CA GLY A 198 4.30 6.95 15.44
C GLY A 198 3.36 7.36 14.32
N HIS A 199 2.29 6.59 14.11
CA HIS A 199 1.29 6.87 13.08
C HIS A 199 -0.10 6.41 13.49
N GLY A 200 -1.11 6.93 12.80
CA GLY A 200 -2.49 6.54 13.00
C GLY A 200 -3.45 7.27 12.08
N LEU A 201 -4.62 6.69 11.89
CA LEU A 201 -5.64 7.18 10.97
C LEU A 201 -6.95 7.44 11.72
N TYR A 202 -7.55 8.59 11.49
CA TYR A 202 -8.86 8.96 12.04
C TYR A 202 -9.84 9.30 10.93
N ASN A 203 -11.00 8.66 10.96
CA ASN A 203 -12.12 9.00 10.10
C ASN A 203 -12.97 10.10 10.76
N SER A 204 -12.76 11.33 10.33
CA SER A 204 -13.48 12.50 10.82
C SER A 204 -14.86 12.71 10.20
N THR A 205 -15.35 11.77 9.39
CA THR A 205 -16.58 11.87 8.61
C THR A 205 -17.65 10.89 9.06
N HIS A 206 -18.83 10.98 8.46
CA HIS A 206 -19.94 10.04 8.71
C HIS A 206 -19.93 8.85 7.75
N GLU A 207 -19.10 8.89 6.69
CA GLU A 207 -18.95 7.79 5.74
C GLU A 207 -17.78 6.88 6.15
N GLY A 208 -17.70 5.69 5.57
CA GLY A 208 -16.56 4.79 5.76
C GLY A 208 -15.31 5.35 5.09
N LEU A 209 -14.17 5.25 5.76
CA LEU A 209 -12.85 5.53 5.18
C LEU A 209 -12.24 4.21 4.74
N ASP A 210 -12.22 3.98 3.43
CA ASP A 210 -11.78 2.74 2.79
C ASP A 210 -10.30 2.85 2.39
N PHE A 211 -9.49 1.89 2.81
CA PHE A 211 -8.04 1.92 2.58
C PHE A 211 -7.41 0.53 2.51
N VAL A 212 -6.24 0.49 1.90
CA VAL A 212 -5.35 -0.68 1.85
C VAL A 212 -4.12 -0.41 2.68
N ARG A 213 -3.61 -1.45 3.35
CA ARG A 213 -2.31 -1.44 4.02
C ARG A 213 -1.41 -2.51 3.43
N LEU A 214 -0.17 -2.12 3.18
CA LEU A 214 0.92 -3.04 2.90
C LEU A 214 1.90 -2.96 4.06
N ALA A 215 2.43 -4.09 4.49
CA ALA A 215 3.44 -4.13 5.53
C ALA A 215 4.60 -5.04 5.16
N VAL A 216 5.81 -4.57 5.43
CA VAL A 216 7.05 -5.33 5.34
C VAL A 216 7.81 -5.25 6.66
N GLY A 217 8.46 -6.34 7.03
CA GLY A 217 9.29 -6.44 8.21
C GLY A 217 10.75 -6.68 7.89
N ILE A 218 11.63 -6.47 8.86
CA ILE A 218 13.04 -6.86 8.75
C ILE A 218 13.10 -8.39 8.81
N PRO A 219 13.66 -9.08 7.80
CA PRO A 219 13.74 -10.54 7.80
C PRO A 219 14.44 -11.08 9.07
N GLY A 220 13.81 -12.08 9.67
CA GLY A 220 14.31 -12.71 10.89
C GLY A 220 14.03 -11.95 12.19
N GLU A 221 13.48 -10.75 12.15
CA GLU A 221 13.05 -10.00 13.33
C GLU A 221 11.55 -10.17 13.62
N THR A 222 11.21 -10.20 14.89
CA THR A 222 9.80 -10.14 15.32
C THR A 222 9.41 -8.69 15.51
N PHE A 223 8.44 -8.20 14.75
CA PHE A 223 7.94 -6.86 14.97
C PHE A 223 7.06 -6.77 16.22
N THR A 224 7.13 -5.62 16.86
CA THR A 224 6.28 -5.26 18.00
C THR A 224 5.42 -4.08 17.63
N THR A 225 4.20 -4.03 18.16
CA THR A 225 3.34 -2.86 18.09
C THR A 225 3.30 -2.20 19.46
N ILE A 226 3.56 -0.91 19.50
CA ILE A 226 3.54 -0.12 20.73
C ILE A 226 2.49 0.96 20.57
N ASP A 227 1.40 0.84 21.33
CA ASP A 227 0.33 1.81 21.34
C ASP A 227 0.79 3.07 22.09
N LEU A 228 0.50 4.22 21.51
CA LEU A 228 0.78 5.54 22.07
C LEU A 228 -0.50 6.10 22.70
N ASP A 229 -0.37 6.63 23.91
CA ASP A 229 -1.51 7.27 24.63
C ASP A 229 -1.80 8.65 24.01
N SER A 230 -2.44 8.66 22.85
CA SER A 230 -2.73 9.86 22.08
C SER A 230 -4.07 9.75 21.38
N ASP A 231 -4.98 10.67 21.69
CA ASP A 231 -6.28 10.77 21.02
C ASP A 231 -6.14 11.42 19.63
N LEU A 232 -6.23 10.61 18.58
CA LEU A 232 -6.16 11.08 17.20
C LEU A 232 -7.29 12.05 16.82
N LYS A 233 -8.45 11.95 17.47
CA LYS A 233 -9.57 12.88 17.26
C LYS A 233 -9.24 14.31 17.71
N SER A 234 -8.36 14.46 18.68
CA SER A 234 -7.90 15.77 19.15
C SER A 234 -6.84 16.40 18.27
N ARG A 235 -6.14 15.59 17.43
CA ARG A 235 -5.14 16.06 16.49
C ARG A 235 -5.83 16.60 15.23
N ARG A 236 -5.60 17.86 14.93
CA ARG A 236 -6.17 18.53 13.75
C ARG A 236 -5.11 18.64 12.66
N PRO A 237 -5.51 18.54 11.36
CA PRO A 237 -4.62 18.91 10.27
C PRO A 237 -4.02 20.29 10.51
N GLN A 238 -2.72 20.41 10.22
CA GLN A 238 -1.98 21.65 10.29
C GLN A 238 -1.88 22.23 8.89
N ASP A 239 -2.17 23.52 8.76
CA ASP A 239 -2.04 24.27 7.49
C ASP A 239 -0.59 24.33 6.98
#